data_d66dc91c4b91a56924be7d02255e716f
#
_entry.id   d66dc91c4b91a56924be7d02255e716f
#
_cell.length_a   1.000
_cell.length_b   1.000
_cell.length_c   1.000
_cell.angle_alpha   90.00
_cell.angle_beta   90.00
_cell.angle_gamma   90.00
#
_symmetry.space_group_name_H-M   'P 1'
#
loop_
_entity.id
_entity.type
_entity.pdbx_description
1 polymer ?
#
loop_
_entity_poly.entity_id
_entity_poly.type
_entity_poly.pdbx_seq_one_letter_code
_entity_poly.pdbx_strand_id
1 'polypeptide(L)'
;MIPTQPSTTATNTQSSEISVEIAKQIALSHAGVGSARFKKAKLDYENGIKVYEIEFKVGNLEYEYDINVSNGAIISSSVEVDD
;
A
#
# COMPACT_ATOMS: atom_id res chain seq x y z
N MET A 1 23.01 20.34 6.99
CA MET A 1 22.83 19.98 6.87
C MET A 1 22.42 19.18 6.96
N ILE A 2 22.17 18.86 6.99
CA ILE A 2 21.74 18.14 6.88
C ILE A 2 21.41 17.33 7.25
N PRO A 3 21.29 17.21 7.38
CA PRO A 3 20.87 16.37 7.64
C PRO A 3 20.54 15.51 7.85
N THR A 4 20.32 15.41 7.92
CA THR A 4 20.03 14.61 7.87
C THR A 4 19.75 13.71 8.01
N GLN A 5 19.54 13.55 8.08
CA GLN A 5 19.21 12.74 7.92
C GLN A 5 19.31 11.91 8.18
N PRO A 6 19.36 11.86 8.51
CA PRO A 6 19.48 10.92 8.69
C PRO A 6 19.49 10.00 8.82
N SER A 7 19.29 10.07 9.05
CA SER A 7 19.29 9.31 8.98
C SER A 7 19.15 8.44 8.93
N THR A 8 18.97 8.54 9.16
CA THR A 8 18.83 7.84 8.99
C THR A 8 18.81 6.97 8.77
N THR A 9 18.61 7.08 8.96
CA THR A 9 18.61 6.39 8.55
C THR A 9 18.83 5.40 8.49
N ALA A 10 18.85 5.40 8.85
CA ALA A 10 19.11 4.60 8.66
C ALA A 10 19.00 3.62 8.77
N THR A 11 18.78 3.50 9.21
CA THR A 11 18.71 2.59 9.31
C THR A 11 18.29 1.72 8.84
N ASN A 12 17.75 1.69 8.56
CA ASN A 12 17.34 0.99 8.03
C ASN A 12 17.52 0.17 7.30
N THR A 13 17.51 0.43 7.51
CA THR A 13 18.08 -0.26 6.54
C THR A 13 17.63 -1.65 6.23
N GLN A 14 17.81 -2.56 7.00
CA GLN A 14 17.35 -3.86 6.67
C GLN A 14 15.88 -3.89 6.65
N SER A 15 15.33 -2.92 7.18
CA SER A 15 13.92 -2.85 7.15
C SER A 15 13.50 -2.14 5.90
N SER A 16 13.74 -2.77 4.79
CA SER A 16 13.35 -2.18 3.52
C SER A 16 11.88 -2.42 3.22
N GLU A 17 11.20 -3.22 4.02
CA GLU A 17 9.78 -3.47 3.79
C GLU A 17 8.97 -2.23 4.15
N ILE A 18 7.95 -1.95 3.35
CA ILE A 18 7.05 -0.86 3.68
C ILE A 18 6.04 -1.33 4.72
N SER A 19 5.44 -0.37 5.43
CA SER A 19 4.40 -0.70 6.41
C SER A 19 3.05 -0.75 5.72
N VAL A 20 2.06 -1.30 6.43
CA VAL A 20 0.70 -1.33 5.89
C VAL A 20 0.16 0.09 5.71
N GLU A 21 0.58 1.03 6.55
CA GLU A 21 0.14 2.41 6.40
C GLU A 21 0.66 3.02 5.12
N ILE A 22 1.90 2.73 4.77
CA ILE A 22 2.47 3.20 3.52
C ILE A 22 1.74 2.56 2.34
N ALA A 23 1.44 1.26 2.44
CA ALA A 23 0.70 0.58 1.38
C ALA A 23 -0.67 1.21 1.15
N LYS A 24 -1.37 1.56 2.24
CA LYS A 24 -2.65 2.26 2.12
C LYS A 24 -2.50 3.58 1.40
N GLN A 25 -1.45 4.34 1.72
CA GLN A 25 -1.21 5.62 1.07
C GLN A 25 -0.94 5.43 -0.41
N ILE A 26 -0.17 4.40 -0.76
CA ILE A 26 0.12 4.12 -2.16
C ILE A 26 -1.18 3.82 -2.92
N ALA A 27 -2.04 3.00 -2.31
CA ALA A 27 -3.31 2.63 -2.95
C ALA A 27 -4.21 3.84 -3.13
N LEU A 28 -4.36 4.67 -2.10
CA LEU A 28 -5.18 5.87 -2.18
C LEU A 28 -4.65 6.81 -3.25
N SER A 29 -3.35 7.00 -3.28
CA SER A 29 -2.71 7.89 -4.23
C SER A 29 -2.93 7.41 -5.65
N HIS A 30 -2.79 6.12 -5.89
CA HIS A 30 -3.01 5.55 -7.22
C HIS A 30 -4.47 5.71 -7.64
N ALA A 31 -5.39 5.52 -6.71
CA ALA A 31 -6.81 5.66 -7.00
C ALA A 31 -7.22 7.12 -7.17
N GLY A 32 -6.37 8.05 -6.74
CA GLY A 32 -6.66 9.46 -6.87
C GLY A 32 -7.66 9.97 -5.84
N VAL A 33 -7.73 9.34 -4.66
CA VAL A 33 -8.66 9.73 -3.62
C VAL A 33 -7.91 10.10 -2.35
N GLY A 34 -8.47 11.03 -1.60
CA GLY A 34 -7.82 11.50 -0.38
C GLY A 34 -8.09 10.63 0.81
N SER A 35 -9.25 9.99 0.87
CA SER A 35 -9.60 9.10 1.96
C SER A 35 -10.60 8.09 1.47
N ALA A 36 -10.74 7.00 2.24
CA ALA A 36 -11.63 5.92 1.85
C ALA A 36 -11.98 5.11 3.08
N ARG A 37 -12.97 4.25 2.91
CA ARG A 37 -13.34 3.32 3.96
C ARG A 37 -12.64 2.00 3.67
N PHE A 38 -11.64 1.68 4.47
CA PHE A 38 -10.87 0.45 4.27
C PHE A 38 -11.65 -0.75 4.79
N LYS A 39 -11.73 -1.78 3.94
CA LYS A 39 -12.39 -3.03 4.27
C LYS A 39 -11.39 -4.11 4.60
N LYS A 40 -10.18 -4.02 4.05
CA LYS A 40 -9.16 -5.03 4.24
C LYS A 40 -7.79 -4.38 4.07
N ALA A 41 -6.86 -4.77 4.91
CA ALA A 41 -5.47 -4.35 4.80
C ALA A 41 -4.64 -5.39 5.54
N LYS A 42 -4.15 -6.40 4.83
CA LYS A 42 -3.46 -7.51 5.48
C LYS A 42 -2.34 -8.04 4.62
N LEU A 43 -1.42 -8.74 5.27
CA LEU A 43 -0.35 -9.43 4.56
C LEU A 43 -0.89 -10.69 3.90
N ASP A 44 -0.37 -10.97 2.71
CA ASP A 44 -0.72 -12.16 1.99
C ASP A 44 0.45 -12.52 1.08
N TYR A 45 0.34 -13.64 0.40
CA TYR A 45 1.37 -14.06 -0.55
C TYR A 45 0.70 -14.34 -1.88
N GLU A 46 1.26 -13.76 -2.96
CA GLU A 46 0.77 -13.96 -4.31
C GLU A 46 1.92 -14.50 -5.13
N ASN A 47 1.82 -15.78 -5.51
CA ASN A 47 2.88 -16.41 -6.30
C ASN A 47 4.25 -16.28 -5.64
N GLY A 48 4.27 -16.44 -4.31
CA GLY A 48 5.52 -16.36 -3.56
C GLY A 48 5.98 -14.96 -3.22
N ILE A 49 5.24 -13.93 -3.67
CA ILE A 49 5.59 -12.55 -3.37
C ILE A 49 4.76 -12.08 -2.20
N LYS A 50 5.44 -11.50 -1.21
CA LYS A 50 4.77 -10.97 -0.04
C LYS A 50 4.11 -9.65 -0.39
N VAL A 51 2.82 -9.55 -0.19
CA VAL A 51 2.05 -8.35 -0.56
C VAL A 51 1.17 -7.90 0.60
N TYR A 52 0.78 -6.64 0.54
CA TYR A 52 -0.36 -6.16 1.32
C TYR A 52 -1.57 -6.20 0.40
N GLU A 53 -2.61 -6.88 0.86
CA GLU A 53 -3.88 -6.91 0.15
C GLU A 53 -4.75 -5.82 0.74
N ILE A 54 -5.07 -4.81 -0.07
CA ILE A 54 -5.77 -3.61 0.38
C ILE A 54 -7.09 -3.51 -0.36
N GLU A 55 -8.20 -3.37 0.38
CA GLU A 55 -9.50 -3.14 -0.22
C GLU A 55 -10.15 -1.95 0.43
N PHE A 56 -10.74 -1.08 -0.36
CA PHE A 56 -11.46 0.05 0.20
C PHE A 56 -12.59 0.49 -0.71
N LYS A 57 -13.51 1.26 -0.12
CA LYS A 57 -14.66 1.77 -0.84
C LYS A 57 -14.64 3.28 -0.85
N VAL A 58 -15.05 3.85 -1.97
CA VAL A 58 -15.29 5.28 -2.12
C VAL A 58 -16.63 5.40 -2.82
N GLY A 59 -17.65 5.82 -2.08
CA GLY A 59 -19.00 5.83 -2.62
C GLY A 59 -19.42 4.41 -2.99
N ASN A 60 -19.81 4.20 -4.24
CA ASN A 60 -20.19 2.87 -4.71
C ASN A 60 -19.10 2.17 -5.50
N LEU A 61 -17.85 2.66 -5.38
CA LEU A 61 -16.72 2.01 -6.04
C LEU A 61 -15.92 1.23 -5.03
N GLU A 62 -15.58 0.00 -5.39
CA GLU A 62 -14.74 -0.84 -4.56
C GLU A 62 -13.41 -1.05 -5.26
N TYR A 63 -12.33 -0.73 -4.54
CA TYR A 63 -10.97 -0.81 -5.05
C TYR A 63 -10.24 -1.96 -4.37
N GLU A 64 -9.45 -2.70 -5.14
CA GLU A 64 -8.60 -3.76 -4.61
C GLU A 64 -7.19 -3.60 -5.13
N TYR A 65 -6.21 -3.78 -4.24
CA TYR A 65 -4.81 -3.63 -4.58
C TYR A 65 -3.99 -4.73 -3.94
N ASP A 66 -3.00 -5.23 -4.68
CA ASP A 66 -1.93 -6.04 -4.11
C ASP A 66 -0.66 -5.24 -4.28
N ILE A 67 0.00 -4.93 -3.17
CA ILE A 67 1.16 -4.05 -3.17
C ILE A 67 2.35 -4.80 -2.61
N ASN A 68 3.44 -4.85 -3.37
CA ASN A 68 4.65 -5.55 -2.98
C ASN A 68 5.21 -4.94 -1.71
N VAL A 69 5.35 -5.77 -0.67
CA VAL A 69 5.82 -5.29 0.63
C VAL A 69 7.26 -4.81 0.57
N SER A 70 8.06 -5.40 -0.30
CA SER A 70 9.49 -5.08 -0.30
C SER A 70 9.81 -3.74 -0.98
N ASN A 71 8.94 -3.26 -1.88
CA ASN A 71 9.27 -2.02 -2.59
C ASN A 71 8.08 -1.12 -2.89
N GLY A 72 6.87 -1.51 -2.48
CA GLY A 72 5.71 -0.67 -2.70
C GLY A 72 5.15 -0.70 -4.12
N ALA A 73 5.66 -1.56 -4.97
CA ALA A 73 5.15 -1.65 -6.33
C ALA A 73 3.74 -2.22 -6.33
N ILE A 74 2.88 -1.67 -7.16
CA ILE A 74 1.53 -2.18 -7.31
C ILE A 74 1.58 -3.37 -8.24
N ILE A 75 1.26 -4.55 -7.70
CA ILE A 75 1.31 -5.78 -8.48
C ILE A 75 0.01 -5.97 -9.23
N SER A 76 -1.11 -5.65 -8.59
CA SER A 76 -2.39 -5.72 -9.27
C SER A 76 -3.32 -4.67 -8.68
N SER A 77 -4.27 -4.24 -9.48
CA SER A 77 -5.28 -3.29 -9.02
C SER A 77 -6.56 -3.52 -9.80
N SER A 78 -7.68 -3.28 -9.14
CA SER A 78 -8.97 -3.35 -9.81
C SER A 78 -9.93 -2.41 -9.13
N VAL A 79 -10.96 -2.02 -9.88
CA VAL A 79 -12.03 -1.21 -9.33
C VAL A 79 -13.34 -1.75 -9.92
N GLU A 80 -14.34 -1.87 -9.04
CA GLU A 80 -15.65 -2.38 -9.44
C GLU A 80 -16.72 -1.47 -8.89
N VAL A 81 -17.84 -1.43 -9.61
CA VAL A 81 -19.02 -0.75 -9.09
C VAL A 81 -19.73 -1.73 -8.16
N ASP A 82 -19.94 -1.31 -6.94
CA ASP A 82 -20.56 -2.15 -5.92
C ASP A 82 -21.96 -1.60 -5.65
N ASP A 83 -22.93 -2.24 -6.25
CA ASP A 83 -24.34 -1.81 -6.09
C ASP A 83 -24.90 -2.21 -4.74
#